data_918682b9bd113a87f9f399128b75f334
#
_entry.id   918682b9bd113a87f9f399128b75f334
#
_cell.length_a   1.000
_cell.length_b   1.000
_cell.length_c   1.000
_cell.angle_alpha   90.00
_cell.angle_beta   90.00
_cell.angle_gamma   90.00
#
_symmetry.space_group_name_H-M   'P 1'
#
loop_
_entity.id
_entity.type
_entity.pdbx_description
1 polymer ?
#
loop_
_entity_poly.entity_id
_entity_poly.type
_entity_poly.pdbx_seq_one_letter_code
_entity_poly.pdbx_strand_id
1 'polypeptide(L)'
;MTLSPDSVPRIWRLARLDYDPARQRPVLLYPEGAVLLNDTGREILELVDGTRTVSEIAGLLGARYQTDVTADVTDYLSHLAERELIQ
;
A
#
# COMPACT_ATOMS: atom_id res chain seq x y z
N MET A 1 10.29 -9.37 -4.70
CA MET A 1 9.85 -10.17 -3.54
C MET A 1 8.33 -10.26 -3.53
N THR A 2 7.81 -11.45 -3.33
CA THR A 2 6.37 -11.67 -3.26
C THR A 2 5.94 -11.74 -1.79
N LEU A 3 4.92 -10.97 -1.44
CA LEU A 3 4.38 -10.97 -0.09
C LEU A 3 3.37 -12.11 0.04
N SER A 4 3.31 -12.68 1.24
CA SER A 4 2.31 -13.68 1.60
C SER A 4 1.24 -13.05 2.50
N PRO A 5 0.10 -13.73 2.72
CA PRO A 5 -0.92 -13.21 3.63
C PRO A 5 -0.42 -12.95 5.04
N ASP A 6 0.59 -13.69 5.49
CA ASP A 6 1.16 -13.54 6.84
C ASP A 6 2.27 -12.50 6.91
N SER A 7 2.70 -11.95 5.80
CA SER A 7 3.73 -10.90 5.79
C SER A 7 3.20 -9.64 6.46
N VAL A 8 4.08 -8.95 7.20
CA VAL A 8 3.77 -7.65 7.79
C VAL A 8 4.50 -6.61 6.95
N PRO A 9 3.81 -5.94 6.01
CA PRO A 9 4.46 -4.97 5.16
C PRO A 9 4.79 -3.69 5.92
N ARG A 10 5.85 -3.02 5.50
CA ARG A 10 6.27 -1.73 6.04
C ARG A 10 6.59 -0.81 4.88
N ILE A 11 6.17 0.43 4.98
CA ILE A 11 6.60 1.45 4.02
C ILE A 11 8.07 1.74 4.31
N TRP A 12 8.89 1.79 3.24
CA TRP A 12 10.29 2.16 3.37
C TRP A 12 10.40 3.47 4.16
N ARG A 13 11.33 3.50 5.13
CA ARG A 13 11.43 4.66 6.06
C ARG A 13 11.70 5.98 5.36
N LEU A 14 12.22 5.96 4.14
CA LEU A 14 12.46 7.16 3.35
C LEU A 14 11.31 7.51 2.41
N ALA A 15 10.24 6.73 2.42
CA ALA A 15 9.04 6.99 1.65
C ALA A 15 7.92 7.44 2.59
N ARG A 16 6.98 8.22 2.05
CA ARG A 16 5.84 8.67 2.85
C ARG A 16 4.64 8.95 1.97
N LEU A 17 3.48 8.75 2.56
CA LEU A 17 2.23 9.17 1.93
C LEU A 17 2.11 10.68 1.99
N ASP A 18 1.67 11.27 0.88
CA ASP A 18 1.45 12.70 0.79
C ASP A 18 0.36 12.96 -0.25
N TYR A 19 0.02 14.20 -0.44
CA TYR A 19 -0.97 14.61 -1.41
C TYR A 19 -0.34 15.63 -2.37
N ASP A 20 -0.51 15.42 -3.67
CA ASP A 20 -0.02 16.37 -4.69
C ASP A 20 -1.16 17.31 -5.06
N PRO A 21 -1.14 18.57 -4.59
CA PRO A 21 -2.22 19.50 -4.88
C PRO A 21 -2.26 19.94 -6.36
N ALA A 22 -1.13 19.92 -7.04
CA ALA A 22 -1.08 20.27 -8.46
C ALA A 22 -1.80 19.24 -9.31
N ARG A 23 -1.63 17.94 -8.99
CA ARG A 23 -2.30 16.84 -9.68
C ARG A 23 -3.61 16.43 -9.01
N GLN A 24 -3.86 16.95 -7.81
CA GLN A 24 -5.04 16.61 -7.00
C GLN A 24 -5.14 15.10 -6.78
N ARG A 25 -4.01 14.48 -6.39
CA ARG A 25 -3.91 13.04 -6.19
C ARG A 25 -3.07 12.69 -4.98
N PRO A 26 -3.39 11.58 -4.29
CA PRO A 26 -2.47 11.04 -3.30
C PRO A 26 -1.22 10.48 -3.99
N VAL A 27 -0.09 10.58 -3.31
CA VAL A 27 1.19 10.12 -3.82
C VAL A 27 1.97 9.42 -2.71
N LEU A 28 2.85 8.52 -3.11
CA LEU A 28 3.89 7.99 -2.24
C LEU A 28 5.20 8.64 -2.66
N LEU A 29 5.72 9.51 -1.82
CA LEU A 29 6.96 10.23 -2.09
C LEU A 29 8.14 9.41 -1.59
N TYR A 30 9.23 9.43 -2.34
CA TYR A 30 10.50 8.82 -1.95
C TYR A 30 11.65 9.65 -2.56
N PRO A 31 12.91 9.43 -2.14
CA PRO A 31 14.00 10.34 -2.54
C PRO A 31 14.16 10.55 -4.04
N GLU A 32 13.87 9.53 -4.85
CA GLU A 32 14.09 9.59 -6.30
C GLU A 32 12.85 9.95 -7.10
N GLY A 33 11.71 10.18 -6.43
CA GLY A 33 10.49 10.52 -7.17
C GLY A 33 9.23 10.31 -6.37
N ALA A 34 8.17 9.99 -7.09
CA ALA A 34 6.85 9.79 -6.51
C ALA A 34 6.08 8.73 -7.29
N VAL A 35 5.25 7.97 -6.59
CA VAL A 35 4.27 7.08 -7.20
C VAL A 35 2.91 7.74 -7.08
N LEU A 36 2.25 7.96 -8.21
CA LEU A 36 0.88 8.48 -8.18
C LEU A 36 -0.05 7.34 -7.76
N LEU A 37 -0.93 7.64 -6.81
CA LEU A 37 -1.84 6.66 -6.25
C LEU A 37 -3.27 6.97 -6.71
N ASN A 38 -4.08 5.92 -6.82
CA ASN A 38 -5.52 6.08 -6.87
C ASN A 38 -6.06 5.96 -5.44
N ASP A 39 -7.37 6.12 -5.29
CA ASP A 39 -8.00 6.09 -3.96
C ASP A 39 -7.79 4.74 -3.28
N THR A 40 -7.88 3.64 -4.03
CA THR A 40 -7.68 2.31 -3.47
C THR A 40 -6.25 2.11 -2.99
N GLY A 41 -5.27 2.55 -3.79
CA GLY A 41 -3.86 2.47 -3.40
C GLY A 41 -3.57 3.26 -2.13
N ARG A 42 -4.14 4.46 -2.02
CA ARG A 42 -4.03 5.26 -0.80
C ARG A 42 -4.60 4.52 0.40
N GLU A 43 -5.79 3.95 0.26
CA GLU A 43 -6.43 3.22 1.37
C GLU A 43 -5.58 2.03 1.82
N ILE A 44 -5.00 1.29 0.88
CA ILE A 44 -4.13 0.17 1.22
C ILE A 44 -2.92 0.67 2.02
N LEU A 45 -2.26 1.70 1.53
CA LEU A 45 -1.04 2.20 2.17
C LEU A 45 -1.31 2.87 3.51
N GLU A 46 -2.47 3.47 3.72
CA GLU A 46 -2.85 4.02 5.01
C GLU A 46 -2.95 2.94 6.09
N LEU A 47 -3.23 1.70 5.70
CA LEU A 47 -3.32 0.58 6.63
C LEU A 47 -1.98 -0.14 6.86
N VAL A 48 -0.95 0.21 6.11
CA VAL A 48 0.40 -0.33 6.28
C VAL A 48 1.08 0.43 7.41
N ASP A 49 1.04 -0.15 8.60
CA ASP A 49 1.56 0.50 9.82
C ASP A 49 2.72 -0.26 10.47
N GLY A 50 3.20 -1.32 9.83
CA GLY A 50 4.29 -2.12 10.36
C GLY A 50 3.85 -3.17 11.37
N THR A 51 2.55 -3.27 11.66
CA THR A 51 2.00 -4.27 12.58
C THR A 51 0.94 -5.15 11.95
N ARG A 52 0.18 -4.65 10.97
CA ARG A 52 -0.85 -5.42 10.28
C ARG A 52 -0.24 -6.34 9.24
N THR A 53 -0.76 -7.56 9.17
CA THR A 53 -0.42 -8.48 8.08
C THR A 53 -1.15 -8.07 6.80
N VAL A 54 -0.69 -8.59 5.65
CA VAL A 54 -1.41 -8.43 4.39
C VAL A 54 -2.84 -8.92 4.53
N SER A 55 -3.04 -10.06 5.19
CA SER A 55 -4.37 -10.63 5.42
C SER A 55 -5.26 -9.69 6.23
N GLU A 56 -4.72 -9.06 7.27
CA GLU A 56 -5.48 -8.11 8.08
C GLU A 56 -5.87 -6.87 7.28
N ILE A 57 -4.96 -6.34 6.47
CA ILE A 57 -5.25 -5.20 5.60
C ILE A 57 -6.36 -5.56 4.61
N ALA A 58 -6.22 -6.73 3.97
CA ALA A 58 -7.21 -7.19 3.01
C ALA A 58 -8.58 -7.41 3.67
N GLY A 59 -8.58 -7.93 4.91
CA GLY A 59 -9.82 -8.13 5.66
C GLY A 59 -10.54 -6.83 5.96
N LEU A 60 -9.80 -5.80 6.39
CA LEU A 60 -10.38 -4.49 6.68
C LEU A 60 -10.99 -3.86 5.42
N LEU A 61 -10.27 -3.91 4.30
CA LEU A 61 -10.77 -3.35 3.05
C LEU A 61 -11.90 -4.18 2.47
N GLY A 62 -11.82 -5.51 2.58
CA GLY A 62 -12.88 -6.41 2.13
C GLY A 62 -14.19 -6.14 2.85
N ALA A 63 -14.11 -5.88 4.16
CA ALA A 63 -15.30 -5.52 4.94
C ALA A 63 -15.88 -4.17 4.48
N ARG A 64 -15.01 -3.21 4.17
CA ARG A 64 -15.44 -1.87 3.70
C ARG A 64 -16.15 -1.95 2.35
N TYR A 65 -15.64 -2.77 1.44
CA TYR A 65 -16.17 -2.90 0.08
C TYR A 65 -17.13 -4.07 -0.08
N GLN A 66 -17.31 -4.88 0.97
CA GLN A 66 -18.19 -6.06 0.96
C GLN A 66 -17.81 -7.05 -0.15
N THR A 67 -16.52 -7.25 -0.35
CA THR A 67 -15.99 -8.21 -1.31
C THR A 67 -14.59 -8.62 -0.91
N ASP A 68 -14.14 -9.78 -1.40
CA ASP A 68 -12.79 -10.27 -1.14
C ASP A 68 -11.79 -9.53 -2.04
N VAL A 69 -10.90 -8.75 -1.42
CA VAL A 69 -9.88 -7.97 -2.14
C VAL A 69 -8.47 -8.50 -1.84
N THR A 70 -8.35 -9.71 -1.31
CA THR A 70 -7.06 -10.26 -0.90
C THR A 70 -6.04 -10.28 -2.03
N ALA A 71 -6.43 -10.78 -3.20
CA ALA A 71 -5.52 -10.83 -4.36
C ALA A 71 -5.08 -9.43 -4.79
N ASP A 72 -6.02 -8.49 -4.84
CA ASP A 72 -5.71 -7.12 -5.26
C ASP A 72 -4.75 -6.45 -4.29
N VAL A 73 -4.95 -6.61 -2.99
CA VAL A 73 -4.08 -6.04 -1.95
C VAL A 73 -2.70 -6.67 -2.04
N THR A 74 -2.64 -7.99 -2.14
CA THR A 74 -1.37 -8.72 -2.22
C THR A 74 -0.58 -8.30 -3.45
N ASP A 75 -1.22 -8.22 -4.61
CA ASP A 75 -0.56 -7.83 -5.85
C ASP A 75 -0.06 -6.39 -5.79
N TYR A 76 -0.88 -5.49 -5.26
CA TYR A 76 -0.51 -4.09 -5.16
C TYR A 76 0.72 -3.91 -4.28
N LEU A 77 0.72 -4.50 -3.09
CA LEU A 77 1.84 -4.39 -2.16
C LEU A 77 3.08 -5.11 -2.71
N SER A 78 2.91 -6.22 -3.41
CA SER A 78 4.04 -6.94 -4.02
C SER A 78 4.71 -6.11 -5.11
N HIS A 79 3.95 -5.40 -5.91
CA HIS A 79 4.51 -4.50 -6.92
C HIS A 79 5.36 -3.40 -6.28
N LEU A 80 4.89 -2.81 -5.19
CA LEU A 80 5.67 -1.80 -4.47
C LEU A 80 6.89 -2.42 -3.78
N ALA A 81 6.78 -3.67 -3.31
CA ALA A 81 7.92 -4.38 -2.72
C ALA A 81 9.00 -4.65 -3.76
N GLU A 82 8.64 -4.95 -5.00
CA GLU A 82 9.60 -5.12 -6.09
C GLU A 82 10.39 -3.84 -6.35
N ARG A 83 9.78 -2.69 -6.09
CA ARG A 83 10.43 -1.38 -6.21
C ARG A 83 11.12 -0.97 -4.92
N GLU A 84 11.17 -1.84 -3.92
CA GLU A 84 11.78 -1.61 -2.61
C GLU A 84 11.11 -0.48 -1.82
N LEU A 85 9.89 -0.12 -2.16
CA LEU A 85 9.10 0.89 -1.44
C LEU A 85 8.33 0.28 -0.27
N ILE A 86 8.10 -1.02 -0.31
CA ILE A 86 7.51 -1.82 0.78
C ILE A 86 8.54 -2.86 1.19
N GLN A 87 8.68 -3.04 2.49
CA GLN A 87 9.66 -3.97 3.07
C GLN A 87 8.98 -5.00 3.95
#